data_784fdc3200074634fa83adbe8caffcf5
#
_entry.id   784fdc3200074634fa83adbe8caffcf5
#
_cell.length_a   1.000
_cell.length_b   1.000
_cell.length_c   1.000
_cell.angle_alpha   90.00
_cell.angle_beta   90.00
_cell.angle_gamma   90.00
#
_symmetry.space_group_name_H-M   'P 1'
#
loop_
_entity.id
_entity.type
_entity.pdbx_description
1 polymer ?
#
loop_
_entity_poly.entity_id
_entity_poly.type
_entity_poly.pdbx_seq_one_letter_code
_entity_poly.pdbx_strand_id
1 'polypeptide(L)'
;MEGAGAADTPAAGSGRRHGDVERVWLVVLQQLADSVAHELRNALNGVAVNLEVVRSRSGRDGVAASALGSFASSASDQLEAVIQMTDALMTLSRPPHDPAVIGRTADLVAALVRPPLAATGGSLDVIVEGEGTTRIPAEAARLFVAATLRAAVAATLDGAAGSARGGALRCRVRPAGGGGGELAVDGAMRRTPLLDESVWQLAKAYGVGVVPAESSITLTFPA
;
A
#
# COMPACT_ATOMS: atom_id res chain seq x y z
N MET A 1 57.45 -6.57 -18.27
CA MET A 1 56.32 -7.50 -18.51
C MET A 1 55.13 -7.05 -17.70
N GLU A 2 54.23 -6.42 -18.42
CA GLU A 2 53.07 -5.75 -17.88
C GLU A 2 51.97 -6.77 -17.48
N GLY A 3 51.50 -6.66 -16.26
CA GLY A 3 50.27 -7.29 -15.80
C GLY A 3 49.14 -6.29 -15.86
N ALA A 4 48.35 -6.31 -16.94
CA ALA A 4 47.14 -5.52 -17.05
C ALA A 4 46.10 -6.02 -16.04
N GLY A 5 45.83 -5.24 -15.01
CA GLY A 5 44.69 -5.43 -14.11
C GLY A 5 43.41 -5.17 -14.86
N ALA A 6 42.59 -6.21 -14.99
CA ALA A 6 41.22 -6.09 -15.49
C ALA A 6 40.43 -5.22 -14.52
N ALA A 7 40.07 -4.02 -14.96
CA ALA A 7 39.12 -3.17 -14.26
C ALA A 7 37.74 -3.85 -14.31
N ASP A 8 37.30 -4.30 -13.15
CA ASP A 8 35.97 -4.79 -12.88
C ASP A 8 34.96 -3.70 -13.20
N THR A 9 33.98 -3.97 -14.06
CA THR A 9 32.98 -3.00 -14.55
C THR A 9 31.66 -3.18 -13.79
N PRO A 10 31.50 -2.58 -12.59
CA PRO A 10 30.25 -2.72 -11.82
C PRO A 10 29.11 -1.79 -12.30
N ALA A 11 29.41 -0.79 -13.14
CA ALA A 11 28.46 0.27 -13.44
C ALA A 11 27.30 -0.12 -14.39
N ALA A 12 27.49 -1.06 -15.29
CA ALA A 12 26.49 -1.43 -16.29
C ALA A 12 25.30 -2.24 -15.72
N GLY A 13 25.52 -2.99 -14.64
CA GLY A 13 24.49 -3.80 -13.99
C GLY A 13 23.55 -3.01 -13.08
N SER A 14 24.04 -1.91 -12.47
CA SER A 14 23.23 -1.10 -11.56
C SER A 14 22.25 -0.20 -12.32
N GLY A 15 22.67 0.41 -13.42
CA GLY A 15 21.78 1.25 -14.24
C GLY A 15 20.63 0.50 -14.87
N ARG A 16 20.88 -0.75 -15.29
CA ARG A 16 19.84 -1.61 -15.86
C ARG A 16 18.80 -1.99 -14.81
N ARG A 17 19.22 -2.35 -13.61
CA ARG A 17 18.33 -2.69 -12.48
C ARG A 17 17.48 -1.50 -12.03
N HIS A 18 18.03 -0.29 -12.03
CA HIS A 18 17.28 0.92 -11.69
C HIS A 18 16.15 1.18 -12.70
N GLY A 19 16.41 1.12 -14.01
CA GLY A 19 15.38 1.26 -15.03
C GLY A 19 14.32 0.15 -15.01
N ASP A 20 14.67 -1.06 -14.56
CA ASP A 20 13.70 -2.14 -14.38
C ASP A 20 12.78 -1.87 -13.18
N VAL A 21 13.32 -1.37 -12.05
CA VAL A 21 12.53 -0.95 -10.89
C VAL A 21 11.56 0.17 -11.25
N GLU A 22 12.03 1.20 -11.96
CA GLU A 22 11.17 2.31 -12.39
C GLU A 22 9.99 1.84 -13.25
N ARG A 23 10.25 0.98 -14.23
CA ARG A 23 9.19 0.43 -15.09
C ARG A 23 8.16 -0.36 -14.29
N VAL A 24 8.59 -1.26 -13.43
CA VAL A 24 7.69 -2.08 -12.63
C VAL A 24 6.96 -1.21 -11.59
N TRP A 25 7.64 -0.23 -11.00
CA TRP A 25 7.04 0.73 -10.10
C TRP A 25 5.92 1.54 -10.77
N LEU A 26 6.13 2.03 -12.00
CA LEU A 26 5.09 2.73 -12.74
C LEU A 26 3.84 1.88 -12.96
N VAL A 27 4.00 0.59 -13.25
CA VAL A 27 2.87 -0.33 -13.40
C VAL A 27 2.13 -0.50 -12.06
N VAL A 28 2.84 -0.71 -10.96
CA VAL A 28 2.24 -0.85 -9.62
C VAL A 28 1.55 0.44 -9.20
N LEU A 29 2.19 1.58 -9.42
CA LEU A 29 1.62 2.90 -9.11
C LEU A 29 0.36 3.19 -9.92
N GLN A 30 0.34 2.84 -11.22
CA GLN A 30 -0.84 2.97 -12.06
C GLN A 30 -1.99 2.11 -11.55
N GLN A 31 -1.74 0.87 -11.17
CA GLN A 31 -2.76 -0.01 -10.60
C GLN A 31 -3.31 0.51 -9.26
N LEU A 32 -2.45 1.10 -8.42
CA LEU A 32 -2.90 1.79 -7.20
C LEU A 32 -3.75 3.02 -7.55
N ALA A 33 -3.31 3.84 -8.49
CA ALA A 33 -4.02 5.04 -8.91
C ALA A 33 -5.42 4.72 -9.48
N ASP A 34 -5.55 3.67 -10.28
CA ASP A 34 -6.84 3.23 -10.83
C ASP A 34 -7.81 2.80 -9.71
N SER A 35 -7.31 2.03 -8.73
CA SER A 35 -8.09 1.65 -7.55
C SER A 35 -8.51 2.87 -6.73
N VAL A 36 -7.57 3.77 -6.46
CA VAL A 36 -7.80 5.01 -5.70
C VAL A 36 -8.79 5.93 -6.42
N ALA A 37 -8.68 6.07 -7.75
CA ALA A 37 -9.61 6.89 -8.52
C ALA A 37 -11.07 6.42 -8.40
N HIS A 38 -11.28 5.10 -8.29
CA HIS A 38 -12.59 4.53 -8.02
C HIS A 38 -13.08 4.89 -6.62
N GLU A 39 -12.25 4.71 -5.61
CA GLU A 39 -12.61 4.99 -4.21
C GLU A 39 -12.80 6.49 -3.94
N LEU A 40 -11.99 7.36 -4.55
CA LEU A 40 -12.19 8.82 -4.48
C LEU A 40 -13.56 9.21 -5.03
N ARG A 41 -13.96 8.62 -6.17
CA ARG A 41 -15.28 8.90 -6.75
C ARG A 41 -16.40 8.43 -5.82
N ASN A 42 -16.27 7.26 -5.23
CA ASN A 42 -17.23 6.72 -4.27
C ASN A 42 -17.35 7.61 -3.02
N ALA A 43 -16.23 8.02 -2.43
CA ALA A 43 -16.21 8.90 -1.26
C ALA A 43 -16.83 10.28 -1.58
N LEU A 44 -16.45 10.89 -2.70
CA LEU A 44 -17.01 12.19 -3.12
C LEU A 44 -18.52 12.12 -3.40
N ASN A 45 -19.00 11.04 -3.99
CA ASN A 45 -20.44 10.81 -4.15
C ASN A 45 -21.14 10.70 -2.79
N GLY A 46 -20.53 10.00 -1.83
CA GLY A 46 -21.04 9.92 -0.47
C GLY A 46 -21.10 11.27 0.23
N VAL A 47 -20.07 12.10 0.09
CA VAL A 47 -20.06 13.49 0.58
C VAL A 47 -21.23 14.27 -0.02
N ALA A 48 -21.41 14.21 -1.35
CA ALA A 48 -22.47 14.93 -2.04
C ALA A 48 -23.88 14.52 -1.55
N VAL A 49 -24.11 13.21 -1.39
CA VAL A 49 -25.39 12.68 -0.88
C VAL A 49 -25.64 13.13 0.57
N ASN A 50 -24.64 13.04 1.44
CA ASN A 50 -24.78 13.43 2.85
C ASN A 50 -25.07 14.94 2.98
N LEU A 51 -24.38 15.78 2.21
CA LEU A 51 -24.60 17.23 2.19
C LEU A 51 -25.98 17.57 1.64
N GLU A 52 -26.49 16.87 0.61
CA GLU A 52 -27.84 17.07 0.09
C GLU A 52 -28.91 16.73 1.13
N VAL A 53 -28.70 15.65 1.92
CA VAL A 53 -29.58 15.30 3.02
C VAL A 53 -29.58 16.40 4.09
N VAL A 54 -28.42 16.90 4.47
CA VAL A 54 -28.28 18.02 5.42
C VAL A 54 -29.04 19.24 4.89
N ARG A 55 -28.79 19.64 3.64
CA ARG A 55 -29.43 20.77 3.00
C ARG A 55 -30.97 20.64 2.94
N SER A 56 -31.47 19.50 2.50
CA SER A 56 -32.90 19.23 2.36
C SER A 56 -33.63 19.21 3.71
N ARG A 57 -32.97 18.73 4.78
CA ARG A 57 -33.57 18.63 6.11
C ARG A 57 -33.46 19.92 6.91
N SER A 58 -32.36 20.69 6.76
CA SER A 58 -32.18 21.96 7.49
C SER A 58 -33.23 23.04 7.20
N GLY A 59 -33.89 22.97 6.05
CA GLY A 59 -34.98 23.87 5.69
C GLY A 59 -36.36 23.43 6.20
N ARG A 60 -36.48 22.37 7.00
CA ARG A 60 -37.76 21.86 7.52
C ARG A 60 -37.90 22.19 9.00
N ASP A 61 -39.04 22.75 9.39
CA ASP A 61 -39.35 23.00 10.81
C ASP A 61 -39.42 21.69 11.61
N GLY A 62 -38.85 21.69 12.82
CA GLY A 62 -38.93 20.57 13.73
C GLY A 62 -37.86 19.49 13.57
N VAL A 63 -36.89 19.62 12.65
CA VAL A 63 -35.77 18.69 12.54
C VAL A 63 -34.75 19.00 13.63
N ALA A 64 -34.49 18.01 14.49
CA ALA A 64 -33.46 18.15 15.54
C ALA A 64 -32.07 18.27 14.92
N ALA A 65 -31.23 19.17 15.44
CA ALA A 65 -29.84 19.33 14.98
C ALA A 65 -29.03 18.02 15.08
N SER A 66 -29.32 17.16 16.08
CA SER A 66 -28.71 15.83 16.22
C SER A 66 -28.98 14.90 15.04
N ALA A 67 -30.13 15.03 14.38
CA ALA A 67 -30.47 14.24 13.22
C ALA A 67 -29.66 14.64 11.96
N LEU A 68 -29.10 15.85 11.92
CA LEU A 68 -28.22 16.33 10.87
C LEU A 68 -26.76 16.01 11.15
N GLY A 69 -26.40 15.90 12.44
CA GLY A 69 -25.03 15.70 12.88
C GLY A 69 -24.38 14.44 12.31
N SER A 70 -25.11 13.34 12.25
CA SER A 70 -24.59 12.06 11.70
C SER A 70 -24.25 12.14 10.21
N PHE A 71 -25.04 12.86 9.42
CA PHE A 71 -24.78 13.06 7.98
C PHE A 71 -23.60 14.01 7.77
N ALA A 72 -23.49 15.06 8.57
CA ALA A 72 -22.36 15.99 8.52
C ALA A 72 -21.05 15.30 8.94
N SER A 73 -21.07 14.48 10.00
CA SER A 73 -19.91 13.68 10.42
C SER A 73 -19.50 12.71 9.33
N SER A 74 -20.45 11.96 8.76
CA SER A 74 -20.16 11.01 7.68
C SER A 74 -19.56 11.70 6.45
N ALA A 75 -20.02 12.89 6.10
CA ALA A 75 -19.44 13.66 4.99
C ALA A 75 -18.00 14.11 5.32
N SER A 76 -17.73 14.51 6.57
CA SER A 76 -16.41 14.90 7.02
C SER A 76 -15.43 13.73 7.01
N ASP A 77 -15.85 12.56 7.50
CA ASP A 77 -15.03 11.33 7.51
C ASP A 77 -14.66 10.89 6.08
N GLN A 78 -15.62 11.00 5.16
CA GLN A 78 -15.37 10.68 3.74
C GLN A 78 -14.41 11.69 3.09
N LEU A 79 -14.53 12.98 3.40
CA LEU A 79 -13.61 14.00 2.91
C LEU A 79 -12.20 13.80 3.44
N GLU A 80 -12.05 13.44 4.72
CA GLU A 80 -10.77 13.11 5.31
C GLU A 80 -10.11 11.91 4.61
N ALA A 81 -10.89 10.87 4.29
CA ALA A 81 -10.40 9.72 3.52
C ALA A 81 -9.91 10.14 2.12
N VAL A 82 -10.62 11.06 1.44
CA VAL A 82 -10.19 11.63 0.14
C VAL A 82 -8.85 12.33 0.28
N ILE A 83 -8.66 13.15 1.31
CA ILE A 83 -7.40 13.88 1.56
C ILE A 83 -6.27 12.88 1.80
N GLN A 84 -6.46 11.90 2.69
CA GLN A 84 -5.45 10.90 3.01
C GLN A 84 -5.02 10.08 1.78
N MET A 85 -5.97 9.62 0.96
CA MET A 85 -5.67 8.90 -0.27
C MET A 85 -4.89 9.75 -1.27
N THR A 86 -5.29 11.01 -1.45
CA THR A 86 -4.63 11.94 -2.38
C THR A 86 -3.20 12.22 -1.93
N ASP A 87 -2.98 12.53 -0.65
CA ASP A 87 -1.66 12.82 -0.10
C ASP A 87 -0.73 11.61 -0.18
N ALA A 88 -1.25 10.42 0.09
CA ALA A 88 -0.50 9.18 -0.03
C ALA A 88 -0.07 8.92 -1.49
N LEU A 89 -1.00 9.07 -2.45
CA LEU A 89 -0.71 8.88 -3.87
C LEU A 89 0.33 9.90 -4.36
N MET A 90 0.17 11.19 -4.00
CA MET A 90 1.12 12.24 -4.36
C MET A 90 2.50 12.00 -3.74
N THR A 91 2.57 11.50 -2.52
CA THR A 91 3.85 11.18 -1.85
C THR A 91 4.53 10.00 -2.51
N LEU A 92 3.79 8.95 -2.88
CA LEU A 92 4.33 7.78 -3.56
C LEU A 92 4.75 8.05 -5.00
N SER A 93 4.12 9.02 -5.69
CA SER A 93 4.47 9.39 -7.07
C SER A 93 5.72 10.26 -7.17
N ARG A 94 6.18 10.87 -6.08
CA ARG A 94 7.42 11.66 -6.07
C ARG A 94 8.64 10.76 -5.91
N PRO A 95 9.77 11.09 -6.56
CA PRO A 95 11.04 10.41 -6.28
C PRO A 95 11.36 10.49 -4.78
N PRO A 96 11.80 9.40 -4.15
CA PRO A 96 12.20 9.43 -2.76
C PRO A 96 13.52 10.22 -2.62
N HIS A 97 13.60 11.08 -1.61
CA HIS A 97 14.79 11.87 -1.31
C HIS A 97 15.56 11.29 -0.12
N ASP A 98 14.91 10.49 0.70
CA ASP A 98 15.46 9.93 1.93
C ASP A 98 15.61 8.40 1.84
N PRO A 99 16.46 7.79 2.67
CA PRO A 99 16.50 6.34 2.81
C PRO A 99 15.11 5.75 3.06
N ALA A 100 14.87 4.55 2.55
CA ALA A 100 13.57 3.92 2.69
C ALA A 100 13.29 3.56 4.16
N VAL A 101 12.26 4.17 4.72
CA VAL A 101 11.64 3.76 5.98
C VAL A 101 10.44 2.87 5.63
N ILE A 102 10.58 1.57 5.88
CA ILE A 102 9.60 0.55 5.45
C ILE A 102 8.23 0.83 6.09
N GLY A 103 8.20 1.18 7.39
CA GLY A 103 6.97 1.49 8.11
C GLY A 103 6.20 2.65 7.50
N ARG A 104 6.87 3.76 7.23
CA ARG A 104 6.23 4.92 6.58
C ARG A 104 5.67 4.59 5.20
N THR A 105 6.40 3.78 4.43
CA THR A 105 5.91 3.33 3.13
C THR A 105 4.68 2.42 3.27
N ALA A 106 4.69 1.53 4.26
CA ALA A 106 3.55 0.66 4.55
C ALA A 106 2.30 1.47 4.93
N ASP A 107 2.43 2.52 5.73
CA ASP A 107 1.31 3.42 6.09
C ASP A 107 0.74 4.14 4.86
N LEU A 108 1.61 4.69 4.00
CA LEU A 108 1.17 5.35 2.76
C LEU A 108 0.42 4.40 1.84
N VAL A 109 0.95 3.20 1.62
CA VAL A 109 0.29 2.20 0.77
C VAL A 109 -1.00 1.71 1.42
N ALA A 110 -1.01 1.50 2.74
CA ALA A 110 -2.20 1.07 3.47
C ALA A 110 -3.35 2.08 3.32
N ALA A 111 -3.06 3.39 3.33
CA ALA A 111 -4.08 4.42 3.08
C ALA A 111 -4.78 4.26 1.72
N LEU A 112 -4.07 3.73 0.71
CA LEU A 112 -4.62 3.50 -0.64
C LEU A 112 -5.39 2.18 -0.78
N VAL A 113 -5.02 1.14 -0.01
CA VAL A 113 -5.61 -0.21 -0.15
C VAL A 113 -6.65 -0.55 0.92
N ARG A 114 -6.76 0.26 2.00
CA ARG A 114 -7.81 0.10 3.02
C ARG A 114 -9.23 0.30 2.50
N PRO A 115 -9.55 1.34 1.69
CA PRO A 115 -10.92 1.59 1.28
C PRO A 115 -11.57 0.42 0.53
N PRO A 116 -10.97 -0.18 -0.51
CA PRO A 116 -11.57 -1.33 -1.18
C PRO A 116 -11.75 -2.54 -0.25
N LEU A 117 -10.87 -2.73 0.74
CA LEU A 117 -11.01 -3.79 1.72
C LEU A 117 -12.16 -3.49 2.69
N ALA A 118 -12.29 -2.25 3.16
CA ALA A 118 -13.36 -1.81 4.04
C ALA A 118 -14.75 -1.89 3.37
N ALA A 119 -14.84 -1.64 2.06
CA ALA A 119 -16.07 -1.78 1.29
C ALA A 119 -16.63 -3.22 1.32
N THR A 120 -15.80 -4.22 1.56
CA THR A 120 -16.20 -5.62 1.75
C THR A 120 -16.38 -6.02 3.23
N GLY A 121 -16.26 -5.06 4.15
CA GLY A 121 -16.30 -5.29 5.60
C GLY A 121 -14.99 -5.84 6.18
N GLY A 122 -13.88 -5.73 5.43
CA GLY A 122 -12.54 -6.08 5.89
C GLY A 122 -11.81 -4.93 6.56
N SER A 123 -10.64 -5.22 7.13
CA SER A 123 -9.75 -4.22 7.74
C SER A 123 -8.28 -4.51 7.45
N LEU A 124 -7.45 -3.47 7.51
CA LEU A 124 -6.00 -3.58 7.45
C LEU A 124 -5.39 -2.71 8.55
N ASP A 125 -4.74 -3.35 9.51
CA ASP A 125 -3.98 -2.70 10.57
C ASP A 125 -2.50 -2.70 10.20
N VAL A 126 -1.83 -1.55 10.36
CA VAL A 126 -0.37 -1.44 10.22
C VAL A 126 0.22 -1.21 11.61
N ILE A 127 1.15 -2.07 12.00
CA ILE A 127 1.83 -2.02 13.29
C ILE A 127 3.33 -1.89 13.00
N VAL A 128 3.91 -0.78 13.42
CA VAL A 128 5.33 -0.50 13.29
C VAL A 128 6.00 -0.71 14.65
N GLU A 129 6.73 -1.81 14.80
CA GLU A 129 7.43 -2.19 16.04
C GLU A 129 8.85 -1.61 16.11
N GLY A 130 9.25 -0.83 15.13
CA GLY A 130 10.52 -0.13 15.03
C GLY A 130 10.82 0.32 13.60
N GLU A 131 11.76 1.24 13.43
CA GLU A 131 12.16 1.71 12.11
C GLU A 131 12.88 0.56 11.36
N GLY A 132 12.15 -0.10 10.48
CA GLY A 132 12.75 -1.01 9.50
C GLY A 132 13.47 -0.20 8.44
N THR A 133 14.80 -0.09 8.56
CA THR A 133 15.64 0.53 7.54
C THR A 133 16.19 -0.51 6.58
N THR A 134 16.61 -0.10 5.40
CA THR A 134 17.24 -0.99 4.42
C THR A 134 18.22 -0.22 3.56
N ARG A 135 19.23 -0.92 3.04
CA ARG A 135 20.23 -0.35 2.11
C ARG A 135 19.83 -0.42 0.65
N ILE A 136 18.73 -1.09 0.32
CA ILE A 136 18.28 -1.07 -1.06
C ILE A 136 17.76 0.32 -1.45
N PRO A 137 17.79 0.69 -2.73
CA PRO A 137 17.23 1.96 -3.19
C PRO A 137 15.79 2.15 -2.72
N ALA A 138 15.45 3.37 -2.34
CA ALA A 138 14.14 3.66 -1.76
C ALA A 138 12.98 3.36 -2.73
N GLU A 139 13.19 3.52 -4.05
CA GLU A 139 12.23 3.14 -5.08
C GLU A 139 11.95 1.63 -5.07
N ALA A 140 13.01 0.83 -4.92
CA ALA A 140 12.86 -0.63 -4.84
C ALA A 140 12.12 -1.05 -3.56
N ALA A 141 12.44 -0.44 -2.42
CA ALA A 141 11.73 -0.69 -1.18
C ALA A 141 10.23 -0.34 -1.29
N ARG A 142 9.91 0.83 -1.87
CA ARG A 142 8.52 1.23 -2.14
C ARG A 142 7.78 0.23 -3.03
N LEU A 143 8.44 -0.21 -4.11
CA LEU A 143 7.87 -1.21 -5.01
C LEU A 143 7.52 -2.49 -4.25
N PHE A 144 8.44 -3.03 -3.46
CA PHE A 144 8.22 -4.30 -2.77
C PHE A 144 7.13 -4.20 -1.70
N VAL A 145 7.12 -3.13 -0.92
CA VAL A 145 6.06 -2.87 0.07
C VAL A 145 4.70 -2.75 -0.60
N ALA A 146 4.60 -1.94 -1.67
CA ALA A 146 3.35 -1.73 -2.38
C ALA A 146 2.82 -3.00 -3.05
N ALA A 147 3.69 -3.74 -3.74
CA ALA A 147 3.32 -4.99 -4.39
C ALA A 147 2.84 -6.03 -3.37
N THR A 148 3.48 -6.11 -2.20
CA THR A 148 3.13 -7.05 -1.14
C THR A 148 1.78 -6.73 -0.50
N LEU A 149 1.54 -5.49 -0.10
CA LEU A 149 0.26 -5.09 0.47
C LEU A 149 -0.88 -5.27 -0.53
N ARG A 150 -0.66 -4.91 -1.80
CA ARG A 150 -1.62 -5.12 -2.88
C ARG A 150 -1.91 -6.60 -3.11
N ALA A 151 -0.89 -7.46 -3.12
CA ALA A 151 -1.06 -8.91 -3.28
C ALA A 151 -1.87 -9.51 -2.11
N ALA A 152 -1.60 -9.09 -0.88
CA ALA A 152 -2.34 -9.53 0.31
C ALA A 152 -3.82 -9.10 0.26
N VAL A 153 -4.09 -7.85 -0.11
CA VAL A 153 -5.47 -7.36 -0.27
C VAL A 153 -6.18 -8.08 -1.40
N ALA A 154 -5.55 -8.26 -2.56
CA ALA A 154 -6.11 -9.03 -3.67
C ALA A 154 -6.42 -10.48 -3.26
N ALA A 155 -5.51 -11.14 -2.51
CA ALA A 155 -5.73 -12.50 -2.00
C ALA A 155 -6.90 -12.59 -1.00
N THR A 156 -7.24 -11.48 -0.34
CA THR A 156 -8.39 -11.39 0.58
C THR A 156 -9.70 -11.13 -0.17
N LEU A 157 -9.66 -10.30 -1.21
CA LEU A 157 -10.84 -9.90 -1.99
C LEU A 157 -11.26 -10.95 -3.03
N ASP A 158 -10.34 -11.81 -3.49
CA ASP A 158 -10.61 -12.83 -4.49
C ASP A 158 -11.72 -13.79 -4.02
N GLY A 159 -12.80 -13.88 -4.81
CA GLY A 159 -13.95 -14.73 -4.50
C GLY A 159 -15.01 -14.07 -3.61
N ALA A 160 -14.94 -12.77 -3.33
CA ALA A 160 -15.92 -12.03 -2.54
C ALA A 160 -17.27 -11.81 -3.27
N ALA A 161 -17.37 -12.18 -4.54
CA ALA A 161 -18.62 -12.11 -5.28
C ALA A 161 -19.64 -13.11 -4.76
N GLY A 162 -20.28 -12.82 -3.65
CA GLY A 162 -21.48 -13.54 -3.25
C GLY A 162 -21.73 -13.85 -1.79
N SER A 163 -20.85 -13.75 -0.83
CA SER A 163 -21.29 -14.02 0.57
C SER A 163 -20.27 -13.83 1.70
N ALA A 164 -19.17 -13.19 1.56
CA ALA A 164 -18.23 -13.18 2.68
C ALA A 164 -17.82 -11.81 3.13
N ARG A 165 -17.92 -11.60 4.42
CA ARG A 165 -17.29 -10.47 5.12
C ARG A 165 -15.82 -10.40 4.77
N GLY A 166 -15.33 -9.22 4.43
CA GLY A 166 -13.92 -8.98 4.19
C GLY A 166 -13.10 -9.45 5.40
N GLY A 167 -11.93 -10.03 5.12
CA GLY A 167 -11.03 -10.52 6.16
C GLY A 167 -10.25 -9.38 6.83
N ALA A 168 -9.87 -9.58 8.08
CA ALA A 168 -8.93 -8.71 8.76
C ALA A 168 -7.49 -9.07 8.33
N LEU A 169 -6.74 -8.08 7.89
CA LEU A 169 -5.31 -8.16 7.61
C LEU A 169 -4.52 -7.38 8.64
N ARG A 170 -3.34 -7.86 8.96
CA ARG A 170 -2.37 -7.18 9.82
C ARG A 170 -1.03 -7.10 9.11
N CYS A 171 -0.54 -5.89 8.93
CA CYS A 171 0.81 -5.63 8.43
C CYS A 171 1.70 -5.26 9.62
N ARG A 172 2.75 -6.02 9.86
CA ARG A 172 3.75 -5.73 10.88
C ARG A 172 5.07 -5.36 10.23
N VAL A 173 5.65 -4.26 10.70
CA VAL A 173 6.99 -3.83 10.32
C VAL A 173 7.87 -3.88 11.55
N ARG A 174 9.00 -4.57 11.46
CA ARG A 174 9.95 -4.70 12.55
C ARG A 174 11.39 -4.71 12.05
N PRO A 175 12.37 -4.37 12.90
CA PRO A 175 13.77 -4.60 12.57
C PRO A 175 14.03 -6.11 12.38
N ALA A 176 14.78 -6.45 11.33
CA ALA A 176 15.26 -7.82 11.12
C ALA A 176 16.61 -8.03 11.81
N GLY A 177 16.92 -9.26 12.17
CA GLY A 177 18.25 -9.62 12.67
C GLY A 177 19.34 -9.22 11.66
N GLY A 178 20.36 -8.49 12.10
CA GLY A 178 21.46 -8.04 11.23
C GLY A 178 21.32 -6.60 10.69
N GLY A 179 20.32 -5.82 11.13
CA GLY A 179 20.19 -4.38 10.82
C GLY A 179 19.30 -4.05 9.60
N GLY A 180 18.64 -5.05 9.01
CA GLY A 180 17.63 -4.85 7.98
C GLY A 180 16.22 -4.67 8.54
N GLY A 181 15.22 -4.70 7.68
CA GLY A 181 13.81 -4.62 8.06
C GLY A 181 13.03 -5.86 7.63
N GLU A 182 11.95 -6.15 8.34
CA GLU A 182 10.98 -7.17 7.98
C GLU A 182 9.60 -6.55 7.87
N LEU A 183 8.86 -6.93 6.84
CA LEU A 183 7.45 -6.61 6.67
C LEU A 183 6.69 -7.93 6.53
N ALA A 184 5.78 -8.20 7.44
CA ALA A 184 4.91 -9.37 7.39
C ALA A 184 3.45 -8.94 7.30
N VAL A 185 2.72 -9.49 6.33
CA VAL A 185 1.28 -9.31 6.21
C VAL A 185 0.61 -10.65 6.45
N ASP A 186 -0.24 -10.73 7.47
CA ASP A 186 -0.99 -11.92 7.83
C ASP A 186 -2.49 -11.61 7.97
N GLY A 187 -3.33 -12.63 7.88
CA GLY A 187 -4.76 -12.50 8.11
C GLY A 187 -5.64 -13.42 7.27
N ALA A 188 -6.89 -13.08 7.16
CA ALA A 188 -7.89 -13.88 6.50
C ALA A 188 -7.81 -13.79 4.96
N MET A 189 -6.74 -14.31 4.38
CA MET A 189 -6.55 -14.42 2.94
C MET A 189 -7.27 -15.68 2.43
N ARG A 190 -7.84 -15.60 1.23
CA ARG A 190 -8.59 -16.70 0.59
C ARG A 190 -7.71 -17.58 -0.30
N ARG A 191 -6.56 -17.06 -0.65
CA ARG A 191 -5.50 -17.76 -1.39
C ARG A 191 -4.13 -17.26 -0.96
N THR A 192 -3.11 -18.00 -1.31
CA THR A 192 -1.73 -17.56 -1.11
C THR A 192 -1.47 -16.24 -1.86
N PRO A 193 -1.02 -15.18 -1.18
CA PRO A 193 -0.65 -13.93 -1.83
C PRO A 193 0.63 -14.13 -2.66
N LEU A 194 0.56 -13.82 -3.93
CA LEU A 194 1.68 -13.97 -4.85
C LEU A 194 2.06 -12.62 -5.45
N LEU A 195 3.35 -12.35 -5.50
CA LEU A 195 3.89 -11.22 -6.24
C LEU A 195 3.94 -11.54 -7.74
N ASP A 196 3.81 -10.51 -8.57
CA ASP A 196 4.04 -10.64 -10.00
C ASP A 196 5.48 -11.10 -10.27
N GLU A 197 5.71 -11.87 -11.32
CA GLU A 197 7.03 -12.45 -11.64
C GLU A 197 8.12 -11.37 -11.75
N SER A 198 7.82 -10.22 -12.35
CA SER A 198 8.75 -9.10 -12.47
C SER A 198 9.19 -8.55 -11.09
N VAL A 199 8.25 -8.44 -10.15
CA VAL A 199 8.53 -8.01 -8.77
C VAL A 199 9.37 -9.06 -8.04
N TRP A 200 9.05 -10.35 -8.23
CA TRP A 200 9.80 -11.46 -7.65
C TRP A 200 11.26 -11.48 -8.11
N GLN A 201 11.50 -11.34 -9.40
CA GLN A 201 12.86 -11.31 -9.98
C GLN A 201 13.65 -10.11 -9.47
N LEU A 202 13.02 -8.95 -9.35
CA LEU A 202 13.67 -7.77 -8.75
C LEU A 202 13.97 -7.98 -7.27
N ALA A 203 13.05 -8.54 -6.48
CA ALA A 203 13.28 -8.84 -5.07
C ALA A 203 14.53 -9.73 -4.90
N LYS A 204 14.63 -10.80 -5.69
CA LYS A 204 15.81 -11.67 -5.72
C LYS A 204 17.09 -10.92 -6.10
N ALA A 205 17.02 -10.03 -7.10
CA ALA A 205 18.18 -9.26 -7.56
C ALA A 205 18.68 -8.23 -6.52
N TYR A 206 17.80 -7.77 -5.64
CA TYR A 206 18.12 -6.87 -4.52
C TYR A 206 18.38 -7.59 -3.20
N GLY A 207 18.35 -8.92 -3.18
CA GLY A 207 18.56 -9.71 -1.96
C GLY A 207 17.41 -9.63 -0.96
N VAL A 208 16.22 -9.23 -1.41
CA VAL A 208 15.02 -9.23 -0.58
C VAL A 208 14.46 -10.64 -0.52
N GLY A 209 14.37 -11.19 0.69
CA GLY A 209 13.72 -12.47 0.93
C GLY A 209 12.20 -12.31 0.81
N VAL A 210 11.54 -13.23 0.09
CA VAL A 210 10.08 -13.26 -0.05
C VAL A 210 9.59 -14.64 0.32
N VAL A 211 8.72 -14.73 1.32
CA VAL A 211 8.16 -16.00 1.81
C VAL A 211 6.64 -15.90 1.80
N PRO A 212 5.97 -16.40 0.74
CA PRO A 212 4.51 -16.53 0.73
C PRO A 212 4.07 -17.78 1.49
N ALA A 213 2.95 -17.69 2.20
CA ALA A 213 2.25 -18.80 2.85
C ALA A 213 0.74 -18.68 2.62
N GLU A 214 -0.05 -19.67 3.01
CA GLU A 214 -1.51 -19.70 2.73
C GLU A 214 -2.24 -18.44 3.20
N SER A 215 -1.88 -17.90 4.36
CA SER A 215 -2.52 -16.75 4.98
C SER A 215 -1.56 -15.63 5.34
N SER A 216 -0.37 -15.63 4.74
CA SER A 216 0.63 -14.58 5.00
C SER A 216 1.63 -14.43 3.85
N ILE A 217 2.29 -13.27 3.84
CA ILE A 217 3.48 -13.03 3.03
C ILE A 217 4.47 -12.21 3.84
N THR A 218 5.71 -12.63 3.84
CA THR A 218 6.78 -11.95 4.57
C THR A 218 7.88 -11.50 3.61
N LEU A 219 8.30 -10.25 3.74
CA LEU A 219 9.48 -9.69 3.11
C LEU A 219 10.58 -9.49 4.15
N THR A 220 11.80 -9.87 3.82
CA THR A 220 12.99 -9.57 4.62
C THR A 220 13.94 -8.74 3.79
N PHE A 221 14.15 -7.51 4.22
CA PHE A 221 15.04 -6.54 3.56
C PHE A 221 16.46 -6.68 4.10
N PRO A 222 17.48 -6.61 3.25
CA PRO A 222 18.86 -6.63 3.69
C PRO A 222 19.23 -5.36 4.48
N ALA A 223 20.22 -5.53 5.38
CA ALA A 223 20.81 -4.45 6.17
C ALA A 223 21.62 -3.47 5.33
#